data_3128512b03d64725c54ff80f120c87d9
#
_entry.id   3128512b03d64725c54ff80f120c87d9
#
_cell.length_a   1.000
_cell.length_b   1.000
_cell.length_c   1.000
_cell.angle_alpha   90.00
_cell.angle_beta   90.00
_cell.angle_gamma   90.00
#
_symmetry.space_group_name_H-M   'P 1'
#
loop_
_entity.id
_entity.type
_entity.pdbx_description
1 polymer ?
#
loop_
_entity_poly.entity_id
_entity_poly.type
_entity_poly.pdbx_seq_one_letter_code
_entity_poly.pdbx_strand_id
1 'polypeptide(L)'
;MSDFFRRYLLPGFVFEAAVIGGGYATGRELVEFFLPAGPRGGLLGMVVSMLVWSAVLAASFELARVSRSYDYRTFTRLLLGPAWILFEIAYVMLIVVIFAVMGAAAGEIAHSLFGLPRLAGTLLMIAGVAFVLFYPTASIEKFLSISVGYLYLVYFVFFTWSLFSFGGRVEAVG
;
A
#
# COMPACT_ATOMS: atom_id res chain seq x y z
N MET A 1 -9.90 20.06 -5.28
CA MET A 1 -9.74 19.36 -3.98
C MET A 1 -9.80 20.40 -2.88
N SER A 2 -10.60 20.16 -1.82
CA SER A 2 -10.68 21.09 -0.68
C SER A 2 -9.36 21.14 0.09
N ASP A 3 -9.07 22.27 0.73
CA ASP A 3 -7.85 22.44 1.54
C ASP A 3 -7.79 21.44 2.70
N PHE A 4 -8.95 21.07 3.25
CA PHE A 4 -9.09 20.02 4.26
C PHE A 4 -8.58 18.68 3.74
N PHE A 5 -9.00 18.25 2.53
CA PHE A 5 -8.58 16.99 1.94
C PHE A 5 -7.06 16.96 1.72
N ARG A 6 -6.49 18.03 1.16
CA ARG A 6 -5.05 18.12 0.91
C ARG A 6 -4.21 18.07 2.18
N ARG A 7 -4.70 18.67 3.25
CA ARG A 7 -3.94 18.80 4.50
C ARG A 7 -4.03 17.57 5.39
N TYR A 8 -5.18 16.92 5.45
CA TYR A 8 -5.44 15.86 6.43
C TYR A 8 -5.61 14.46 5.83
N LEU A 9 -6.16 14.35 4.63
CA LEU A 9 -6.47 13.03 4.05
C LEU A 9 -5.45 12.60 2.99
N LEU A 10 -4.97 13.52 2.17
CA LEU A 10 -4.04 13.20 1.08
C LEU A 10 -2.76 12.47 1.55
N PRO A 11 -2.07 12.88 2.64
CA PRO A 11 -0.90 12.16 3.10
C PRO A 11 -1.20 10.71 3.49
N GLY A 12 -2.36 10.48 4.12
CA GLY A 12 -2.81 9.12 4.47
C GLY A 12 -3.08 8.27 3.23
N PHE A 13 -3.80 8.79 2.25
CA PHE A 13 -4.08 8.07 1.00
C PHE A 13 -2.83 7.76 0.17
N VAL A 14 -1.88 8.70 0.11
CA VAL A 14 -0.61 8.47 -0.59
C VAL A 14 0.22 7.40 0.14
N PHE A 15 0.27 7.46 1.46
CA PHE A 15 0.93 6.44 2.26
C PHE A 15 0.29 5.07 2.07
N GLU A 16 -1.03 5.00 2.14
CA GLU A 16 -1.77 3.75 1.93
C GLU A 16 -1.54 3.18 0.53
N ALA A 17 -1.55 4.02 -0.51
CA ALA A 17 -1.23 3.59 -1.87
C ALA A 17 0.17 2.98 -2.00
N ALA A 18 1.13 3.48 -1.21
CA ALA A 18 2.49 2.94 -1.19
C ALA A 18 2.61 1.61 -0.43
N VAL A 19 1.79 1.41 0.61
CA VAL A 19 1.81 0.20 1.46
C VAL A 19 0.95 -0.91 0.87
N ILE A 20 -0.19 -0.59 0.25
CA ILE A 20 -1.06 -1.59 -0.37
C ILE A 20 -0.37 -2.16 -1.61
N GLY A 21 0.30 -3.29 -1.42
CA GLY A 21 0.84 -4.11 -2.50
C GLY A 21 -0.16 -5.14 -3.00
N GLY A 22 0.29 -5.98 -3.95
CA GLY A 22 -0.55 -7.04 -4.53
C GLY A 22 -1.10 -8.04 -3.51
N GLY A 23 -0.41 -8.29 -2.41
CA GLY A 23 -0.84 -9.17 -1.33
C GLY A 23 -2.08 -8.64 -0.60
N TYR A 24 -2.10 -7.36 -0.25
CA TYR A 24 -3.27 -6.73 0.37
C TYR A 24 -4.43 -6.59 -0.62
N ALA A 25 -4.14 -6.25 -1.88
CA ALA A 25 -5.17 -6.13 -2.91
C ALA A 25 -5.93 -7.44 -3.16
N THR A 26 -5.27 -8.60 -2.99
CA THR A 26 -5.90 -9.92 -3.11
C THR A 26 -6.50 -10.45 -1.79
N GLY A 27 -6.28 -9.75 -0.68
CA GLY A 27 -6.69 -10.20 0.66
C GLY A 27 -5.86 -11.35 1.23
N ARG A 28 -4.86 -11.85 0.49
CA ARG A 28 -4.03 -12.99 0.89
C ARG A 28 -3.28 -12.72 2.20
N GLU A 29 -2.69 -11.56 2.34
CA GLU A 29 -1.95 -11.18 3.54
C GLU A 29 -2.85 -11.09 4.77
N LEU A 30 -4.11 -10.65 4.60
CA LEU A 30 -5.09 -10.64 5.68
C LEU A 30 -5.40 -12.07 6.16
N VAL A 31 -5.53 -13.00 5.22
CA VAL A 31 -5.78 -14.42 5.53
C VAL A 31 -4.56 -15.05 6.20
N GLU A 32 -3.35 -14.83 5.67
CA GLU A 32 -2.13 -15.47 6.18
C GLU A 32 -1.69 -14.93 7.55
N PHE A 33 -1.83 -13.63 7.81
CA PHE A 33 -1.30 -13.01 9.03
C PHE A 33 -2.33 -12.85 10.16
N PHE A 34 -3.61 -12.66 9.83
CA PHE A 34 -4.61 -12.35 10.84
C PHE A 34 -5.60 -13.49 11.12
N LEU A 35 -5.98 -14.26 10.10
CA LEU A 35 -6.95 -15.35 10.28
C LEU A 35 -6.44 -16.55 11.11
N PRO A 36 -5.14 -16.92 11.14
CA PRO A 36 -4.68 -18.03 11.97
C PRO A 36 -4.95 -17.85 13.46
N ALA A 37 -5.09 -16.61 13.94
CA ALA A 37 -5.43 -16.30 15.32
C ALA A 37 -6.96 -16.39 15.61
N GLY A 38 -7.74 -16.85 14.64
CA GLY A 38 -9.21 -16.88 14.71
C GLY A 38 -9.85 -15.50 14.49
N PRO A 39 -11.20 -15.44 14.36
CA PRO A 39 -11.88 -14.19 14.02
C PRO A 39 -11.64 -13.04 15.01
N ARG A 40 -11.69 -13.35 16.31
CA ARG A 40 -11.46 -12.35 17.37
C ARG A 40 -9.98 -11.93 17.45
N GLY A 41 -9.07 -12.90 17.38
CA GLY A 41 -7.64 -12.64 17.38
C GLY A 41 -7.19 -11.85 16.15
N GLY A 42 -7.74 -12.17 14.98
CA GLY A 42 -7.49 -11.44 13.75
C GLY A 42 -7.94 -9.97 13.82
N LEU A 43 -9.15 -9.71 14.31
CA LEU A 43 -9.64 -8.34 14.49
C LEU A 43 -8.78 -7.55 15.50
N LEU A 44 -8.44 -8.16 16.63
CA LEU A 44 -7.55 -7.53 17.61
C LEU A 44 -6.17 -7.25 17.01
N GLY A 45 -5.61 -8.18 16.24
CA GLY A 45 -4.34 -7.99 15.53
C GLY A 45 -4.39 -6.83 14.55
N MET A 46 -5.47 -6.67 13.79
CA MET A 46 -5.67 -5.52 12.90
C MET A 46 -5.72 -4.19 13.67
N VAL A 47 -6.45 -4.14 14.80
CA VAL A 47 -6.51 -2.93 15.64
C VAL A 47 -5.14 -2.58 16.21
N VAL A 48 -4.41 -3.57 16.73
CA VAL A 48 -3.05 -3.36 17.25
C VAL A 48 -2.12 -2.86 16.14
N SER A 49 -2.14 -3.48 14.96
CA SER A 49 -1.36 -3.04 13.80
C SER A 49 -1.70 -1.61 13.40
N MET A 50 -2.99 -1.25 13.36
CA MET A 50 -3.44 0.11 13.09
C MET A 50 -2.88 1.13 14.09
N LEU A 51 -2.92 0.82 15.39
CA LEU A 51 -2.42 1.70 16.43
C LEU A 51 -0.89 1.88 16.35
N VAL A 52 -0.15 0.78 16.14
CA VAL A 52 1.30 0.81 16.01
C VAL A 52 1.71 1.63 14.78
N TRP A 53 1.13 1.37 13.62
CA TRP A 53 1.42 2.13 12.41
C TRP A 53 1.06 3.61 12.54
N SER A 54 -0.09 3.92 13.12
CA SER A 54 -0.51 5.30 13.38
C SER A 54 0.46 6.04 14.30
N ALA A 55 0.93 5.39 15.36
CA ALA A 55 1.90 5.96 16.29
C ALA A 55 3.27 6.21 15.62
N VAL A 56 3.76 5.23 14.86
CA VAL A 56 5.03 5.35 14.11
C VAL A 56 4.96 6.49 13.08
N LEU A 57 3.85 6.57 12.32
CA LEU A 57 3.66 7.64 11.35
C LEU A 57 3.58 9.01 12.01
N ALA A 58 2.79 9.15 13.08
CA ALA A 58 2.68 10.40 13.82
C ALA A 58 4.05 10.86 14.37
N ALA A 59 4.82 9.94 14.95
CA ALA A 59 6.17 10.22 15.43
C ALA A 59 7.12 10.61 14.29
N SER A 60 7.05 9.92 13.14
CA SER A 60 7.87 10.21 11.97
C SER A 60 7.58 11.58 11.37
N PHE A 61 6.31 11.93 11.21
CA PHE A 61 5.90 13.25 10.72
C PHE A 61 6.28 14.37 11.68
N GLU A 62 6.12 14.16 12.99
CA GLU A 62 6.53 15.15 13.98
C GLU A 62 8.05 15.32 14.02
N LEU A 63 8.81 14.24 13.94
CA LEU A 63 10.27 14.31 13.83
C LEU A 63 10.70 15.07 12.56
N ALA A 64 10.11 14.76 11.40
CA ALA A 64 10.39 15.46 10.16
C ALA A 64 10.06 16.98 10.26
N ARG A 65 8.96 17.32 10.94
CA ARG A 65 8.53 18.70 11.17
C ARG A 65 9.52 19.46 12.06
N VAL A 66 9.90 18.87 13.19
CA VAL A 66 10.80 19.51 14.17
C VAL A 66 12.21 19.67 13.62
N SER A 67 12.72 18.64 12.94
CA SER A 67 14.06 18.66 12.34
C SER A 67 14.13 19.33 10.97
N ARG A 68 12.97 19.76 10.42
CA ARG A 68 12.85 20.29 9.05
C ARG A 68 13.45 19.39 7.97
N SER A 69 13.44 18.08 8.19
CA SER A 69 13.96 17.05 7.28
C SER A 69 12.82 16.50 6.40
N TYR A 70 12.47 17.27 5.37
CA TYR A 70 11.35 16.92 4.46
C TYR A 70 11.77 16.06 3.27
N ASP A 71 13.04 15.80 3.10
CA ASP A 71 13.55 14.88 2.12
C ASP A 71 13.99 13.55 2.77
N TYR A 72 13.84 12.48 2.03
CA TYR A 72 14.15 11.12 2.45
C TYR A 72 15.60 10.97 2.97
N ARG A 73 16.59 11.54 2.27
CA ARG A 73 18.01 11.40 2.63
C ARG A 73 18.34 12.10 3.94
N THR A 74 17.88 13.33 4.09
CA THR A 74 18.12 14.12 5.30
C THR A 74 17.44 13.46 6.49
N PHE A 75 16.21 12.97 6.32
CA PHE A 75 15.49 12.25 7.36
C PHE A 75 16.21 10.96 7.79
N THR A 76 16.62 10.15 6.83
CA THR A 76 17.28 8.86 7.10
C THR A 76 18.66 9.06 7.75
N ARG A 77 19.43 10.06 7.31
CA ARG A 77 20.69 10.43 7.93
C ARG A 77 20.53 10.93 9.37
N LEU A 78 19.49 11.71 9.62
CA LEU A 78 19.16 12.18 10.96
C LEU A 78 18.87 11.01 11.89
N LEU A 79 18.10 10.03 11.41
CA LEU A 79 17.62 8.90 12.21
C LEU A 79 18.71 7.85 12.46
N LEU A 80 19.51 7.52 11.44
CA LEU A 80 20.45 6.39 11.44
C LEU A 80 21.93 6.81 11.53
N GLY A 81 22.22 8.12 11.46
CA GLY A 81 23.59 8.58 11.45
C GLY A 81 24.42 7.93 10.35
N PRO A 82 25.62 7.40 10.64
CA PRO A 82 26.49 6.76 9.61
C PRO A 82 25.91 5.47 9.02
N ALA A 83 24.94 4.82 9.70
CA ALA A 83 24.29 3.61 9.20
C ALA A 83 23.28 3.87 8.06
N TRP A 84 23.03 5.12 7.67
CA TRP A 84 22.12 5.47 6.58
C TRP A 84 22.48 4.80 5.25
N ILE A 85 23.79 4.56 4.99
CA ILE A 85 24.26 3.89 3.77
C ILE A 85 23.79 2.45 3.72
N LEU A 86 23.84 1.73 4.84
CA LEU A 86 23.35 0.35 4.91
C LEU A 86 21.85 0.28 4.65
N PHE A 87 21.11 1.23 5.21
CA PHE A 87 19.69 1.36 4.94
C PHE A 87 19.40 1.65 3.46
N GLU A 88 20.16 2.55 2.84
CA GLU A 88 20.04 2.88 1.40
C GLU A 88 20.22 1.64 0.53
N ILE A 89 21.26 0.84 0.80
CA ILE A 89 21.50 -0.40 0.06
C ILE A 89 20.34 -1.37 0.22
N ALA A 90 19.90 -1.60 1.47
CA ALA A 90 18.76 -2.48 1.74
C ALA A 90 17.47 -1.99 1.06
N TYR A 91 17.25 -0.69 1.07
CA TYR A 91 16.08 -0.06 0.44
C TYR A 91 16.08 -0.21 -1.09
N VAL A 92 17.23 0.01 -1.72
CA VAL A 92 17.37 -0.21 -3.18
C VAL A 92 17.14 -1.68 -3.53
N MET A 93 17.70 -2.61 -2.77
CA MET A 93 17.43 -4.04 -2.97
C MET A 93 15.94 -4.38 -2.82
N LEU A 94 15.29 -3.81 -1.81
CA LEU A 94 13.85 -3.98 -1.59
C LEU A 94 13.03 -3.47 -2.77
N ILE A 95 13.36 -2.29 -3.31
CA ILE A 95 12.69 -1.73 -4.49
C ILE A 95 12.83 -2.68 -5.69
N VAL A 96 14.02 -3.23 -5.94
CA VAL A 96 14.24 -4.18 -7.05
C VAL A 96 13.35 -5.42 -6.88
N VAL A 97 13.27 -5.98 -5.67
CA VAL A 97 12.42 -7.13 -5.37
C VAL A 97 10.94 -6.79 -5.59
N ILE A 98 10.48 -5.64 -5.12
CA ILE A 98 9.09 -5.19 -5.31
C ILE A 98 8.78 -5.05 -6.80
N PHE A 99 9.66 -4.43 -7.58
CA PHE A 99 9.47 -4.30 -9.04
C PHE A 99 9.42 -5.67 -9.73
N ALA A 100 10.25 -6.62 -9.32
CA ALA A 100 10.24 -7.98 -9.87
C ALA A 100 8.91 -8.69 -9.59
N VAL A 101 8.42 -8.61 -8.35
CA VAL A 101 7.14 -9.22 -7.93
C VAL A 101 5.97 -8.58 -8.66
N MET A 102 5.92 -7.24 -8.72
CA MET A 102 4.85 -6.52 -9.42
C MET A 102 4.88 -6.78 -10.94
N GLY A 103 6.08 -6.86 -11.52
CA GLY A 103 6.25 -7.21 -12.92
C GLY A 103 5.75 -8.63 -13.24
N ALA A 104 6.06 -9.59 -12.37
CA ALA A 104 5.56 -10.95 -12.51
C ALA A 104 4.03 -11.01 -12.39
N ALA A 105 3.45 -10.30 -11.43
CA ALA A 105 2.00 -10.21 -11.25
C ALA A 105 1.31 -9.57 -12.47
N ALA A 106 1.85 -8.47 -12.99
CA ALA A 106 1.33 -7.83 -14.20
C ALA A 106 1.40 -8.74 -15.42
N GLY A 107 2.51 -9.51 -15.55
CA GLY A 107 2.67 -10.52 -16.58
C GLY A 107 1.61 -11.63 -16.49
N GLU A 108 1.34 -12.12 -15.29
CA GLU A 108 0.34 -13.18 -15.07
C GLU A 108 -1.08 -12.68 -15.34
N ILE A 109 -1.41 -11.46 -14.92
CA ILE A 109 -2.71 -10.83 -15.20
C ILE A 109 -2.91 -10.66 -16.71
N ALA A 110 -1.89 -10.16 -17.43
CA ALA A 110 -1.96 -9.98 -18.88
C ALA A 110 -2.14 -11.32 -19.61
N HIS A 111 -1.49 -12.37 -19.11
CA HIS A 111 -1.64 -13.72 -19.67
C HIS A 111 -3.03 -14.29 -19.42
N SER A 112 -3.52 -14.21 -18.18
CA SER A 112 -4.79 -14.81 -17.78
C SER A 112 -6.02 -14.10 -18.39
N LEU A 113 -5.98 -12.77 -18.52
CA LEU A 113 -7.12 -11.99 -19.02
C LEU A 113 -7.13 -11.80 -20.55
N PHE A 114 -5.95 -11.65 -21.13
CA PHE A 114 -5.82 -11.26 -22.54
C PHE A 114 -5.08 -12.31 -23.40
N GLY A 115 -4.59 -13.40 -22.83
CA GLY A 115 -3.79 -14.40 -23.52
C GLY A 115 -2.42 -13.90 -24.00
N LEU A 116 -1.97 -12.73 -23.52
CA LEU A 116 -0.70 -12.16 -23.93
C LEU A 116 0.50 -12.91 -23.30
N PRO A 117 1.68 -12.91 -23.95
CA PRO A 117 2.89 -13.41 -23.33
C PRO A 117 3.16 -12.68 -22.01
N ARG A 118 3.55 -13.41 -20.94
CA ARG A 118 3.85 -12.82 -19.63
C ARG A 118 4.84 -11.66 -19.70
N LEU A 119 5.86 -11.80 -20.57
CA LEU A 119 6.86 -10.74 -20.79
C LEU A 119 6.21 -9.44 -21.32
N ALA A 120 5.20 -9.55 -22.19
CA ALA A 120 4.50 -8.37 -22.71
C ALA A 120 3.77 -7.61 -21.59
N GLY A 121 3.10 -8.30 -20.67
CA GLY A 121 2.46 -7.69 -19.50
C GLY A 121 3.45 -7.00 -18.58
N THR A 122 4.58 -7.64 -18.30
CA THR A 122 5.66 -7.05 -17.51
C THR A 122 6.22 -5.80 -18.18
N LEU A 123 6.49 -5.83 -19.50
CA LEU A 123 7.00 -4.67 -20.25
C LEU A 123 5.98 -3.53 -20.31
N LEU A 124 4.70 -3.82 -20.45
CA LEU A 124 3.64 -2.83 -20.41
C LEU A 124 3.56 -2.14 -19.03
N MET A 125 3.71 -2.91 -17.95
CA MET A 125 3.77 -2.34 -16.61
C MET A 125 4.98 -1.40 -16.45
N ILE A 126 6.18 -1.85 -16.85
CA ILE A 126 7.40 -1.03 -16.77
C ILE A 126 7.24 0.25 -17.60
N ALA A 127 6.72 0.14 -18.81
CA ALA A 127 6.46 1.30 -19.68
C ALA A 127 5.43 2.26 -19.03
N GLY A 128 4.36 1.73 -18.43
CA GLY A 128 3.37 2.51 -17.71
C GLY A 128 3.97 3.26 -16.52
N VAL A 129 4.79 2.60 -15.70
CA VAL A 129 5.49 3.25 -14.58
C VAL A 129 6.45 4.32 -15.09
N ALA A 130 7.25 4.01 -16.11
CA ALA A 130 8.16 4.98 -16.72
C ALA A 130 7.40 6.21 -17.26
N PHE A 131 6.25 5.98 -17.89
CA PHE A 131 5.40 7.08 -18.38
C PHE A 131 4.89 7.97 -17.25
N VAL A 132 4.44 7.37 -16.14
CA VAL A 132 3.96 8.13 -14.96
C VAL A 132 5.06 8.99 -14.35
N LEU A 133 6.33 8.54 -14.39
CA LEU A 133 7.47 9.31 -13.86
C LEU A 133 7.77 10.61 -14.62
N PHE A 134 7.24 10.80 -15.83
CA PHE A 134 7.34 12.09 -16.55
C PHE A 134 6.37 13.15 -16.01
N TYR A 135 5.40 12.77 -15.18
CA TYR A 135 4.45 13.71 -14.61
C TYR A 135 4.95 14.34 -13.31
N PRO A 136 4.52 15.58 -12.98
CA PRO A 136 4.83 16.21 -11.71
C PRO A 136 4.31 15.38 -10.52
N THR A 137 5.03 15.39 -9.41
CA THR A 137 4.69 14.66 -8.17
C THR A 137 3.24 14.91 -7.72
N ALA A 138 2.76 16.15 -7.83
CA ALA A 138 1.36 16.48 -7.49
C ALA A 138 0.31 15.73 -8.33
N SER A 139 0.62 15.41 -9.59
CA SER A 139 -0.26 14.61 -10.45
C SER A 139 -0.24 13.15 -10.04
N ILE A 140 0.94 12.65 -9.67
CA ILE A 140 1.12 11.27 -9.16
C ILE A 140 0.36 11.09 -7.85
N GLU A 141 0.49 12.03 -6.90
CA GLU A 141 -0.24 12.02 -5.63
C GLU A 141 -1.75 12.01 -5.83
N LYS A 142 -2.24 12.82 -6.77
CA LYS A 142 -3.67 12.86 -7.13
C LYS A 142 -4.14 11.52 -7.71
N PHE A 143 -3.36 10.93 -8.60
CA PHE A 143 -3.66 9.63 -9.20
C PHE A 143 -3.70 8.53 -8.13
N LEU A 144 -2.71 8.46 -7.27
CA LEU A 144 -2.65 7.50 -6.16
C LEU A 144 -3.86 7.66 -5.23
N SER A 145 -4.19 8.89 -4.85
CA SER A 145 -5.35 9.18 -3.99
C SER A 145 -6.69 8.74 -4.61
N ILE A 146 -6.86 8.92 -5.93
CA ILE A 146 -8.07 8.46 -6.64
C ILE A 146 -8.11 6.93 -6.67
N SER A 147 -6.96 6.28 -6.91
CA SER A 147 -6.86 4.82 -6.94
C SER A 147 -7.22 4.18 -5.60
N VAL A 148 -6.77 4.77 -4.49
CA VAL A 148 -7.15 4.33 -3.13
C VAL A 148 -8.64 4.55 -2.87
N GLY A 149 -9.20 5.68 -3.28
CA GLY A 149 -10.64 5.94 -3.19
C GLY A 149 -11.47 4.89 -3.93
N TYR A 150 -11.02 4.50 -5.14
CA TYR A 150 -11.66 3.42 -5.91
C TYR A 150 -11.53 2.06 -5.20
N LEU A 151 -10.37 1.77 -4.62
CA LEU A 151 -10.14 0.54 -3.86
C LEU A 151 -11.09 0.44 -2.65
N TYR A 152 -11.27 1.53 -1.90
CA TYR A 152 -12.26 1.57 -0.81
C TYR A 152 -13.68 1.32 -1.28
N LEU A 153 -14.07 1.89 -2.41
CA LEU A 153 -15.39 1.64 -2.99
C LEU A 153 -15.57 0.14 -3.28
N VAL A 154 -14.57 -0.49 -3.92
CA VAL A 154 -14.61 -1.92 -4.24
C VAL A 154 -14.71 -2.76 -2.96
N TYR A 155 -13.89 -2.46 -1.94
CA TYR A 155 -13.96 -3.16 -0.66
C TYR A 155 -15.29 -2.98 0.05
N PHE A 156 -15.85 -1.78 0.02
CA PHE A 156 -17.17 -1.51 0.62
C PHE A 156 -18.27 -2.29 -0.08
N VAL A 157 -18.29 -2.32 -1.40
CA VAL A 157 -19.25 -3.09 -2.19
C VAL A 157 -19.10 -4.57 -1.91
N PHE A 158 -17.87 -5.09 -1.92
CA PHE A 158 -17.60 -6.50 -1.65
C PHE A 158 -17.99 -6.89 -0.21
N PHE A 159 -17.66 -6.07 0.76
CA PHE A 159 -18.05 -6.30 2.17
C PHE A 159 -19.54 -6.32 2.35
N THR A 160 -20.26 -5.36 1.77
CA THR A 160 -21.71 -5.29 1.83
C THR A 160 -22.33 -6.51 1.16
N TRP A 161 -21.88 -6.86 -0.02
CA TRP A 161 -22.33 -8.06 -0.72
C TRP A 161 -22.07 -9.34 0.09
N SER A 162 -20.90 -9.47 0.68
CA SER A 162 -20.52 -10.61 1.52
C SER A 162 -21.40 -10.74 2.76
N LEU A 163 -21.72 -9.63 3.42
CA LEU A 163 -22.65 -9.63 4.56
C LEU A 163 -24.05 -10.12 4.18
N PHE A 164 -24.58 -9.66 3.04
CA PHE A 164 -25.89 -10.12 2.58
C PHE A 164 -25.89 -11.59 2.13
N SER A 165 -24.79 -12.05 1.50
CA SER A 165 -24.71 -13.40 0.95
C SER A 165 -24.38 -14.47 2.00
N PHE A 166 -23.59 -14.12 3.03
CA PHE A 166 -23.03 -15.07 4.00
C PHE A 166 -23.37 -14.74 5.47
N GLY A 167 -24.01 -13.59 5.74
CA GLY A 167 -24.30 -13.14 7.11
C GLY A 167 -25.06 -14.16 7.97
N GLY A 168 -26.02 -14.88 7.39
CA GLY A 168 -26.77 -15.92 8.09
C GLY A 168 -25.96 -17.18 8.45
N ARG A 169 -24.76 -17.36 7.89
CA ARG A 169 -23.87 -18.48 8.24
C ARG A 169 -22.92 -18.15 9.39
N VAL A 170 -22.70 -16.87 9.67
CA VAL A 170 -21.81 -16.42 10.75
C VAL A 170 -22.48 -16.65 12.11
N GLU A 171 -23.79 -16.56 12.19
CA GLU A 171 -24.56 -16.87 13.42
C GLU A 171 -24.53 -18.36 13.80
N ALA A 172 -24.25 -19.24 12.84
CA ALA A 172 -24.22 -20.69 13.07
C ALA A 172 -22.87 -21.22 13.62
N VAL A 173 -21.84 -20.38 13.67
CA VAL A 173 -20.46 -20.76 14.06
C VAL A 173 -20.02 -20.08 15.38
N GLY A 174 -20.82 -19.20 15.95
CA GLY A 174 -20.61 -18.54 17.24
C GLY A 174 -21.37 -19.21 18.35
#